data_1535aaa9601fa87283072a749217d8ed
#
_entry.id   1535aaa9601fa87283072a749217d8ed
#
_cell.length_a   1.000
_cell.length_b   1.000
_cell.length_c   1.000
_cell.angle_alpha   90.00
_cell.angle_beta   90.00
_cell.angle_gamma   90.00
#
_symmetry.space_group_name_H-M   'P 1'
#
loop_
_entity.id
_entity.type
_entity.pdbx_description
1 polymer ?
#
loop_
_entity_poly.entity_id
_entity_poly.type
_entity_poly.pdbx_seq_one_letter_code
_entity_poly.pdbx_strand_id
1 'polypeptide(L)' 'MKIYQLLPTLAFGDAVSNDALALEKVIQKMGYKTEIFAESIDARLPKGSAKFVEKLPRLNEKDIILYHLSTGTKL' A
#
# COMPACT_ATOMS: atom_id res chain seq x y z
N MET A 1 -9.69 -3.20 13.69
CA MET A 1 -9.27 -3.81 12.42
C MET A 1 -8.58 -2.77 11.55
N LYS A 2 -7.44 -3.13 11.01
CA LYS A 2 -6.72 -2.27 10.07
C LYS A 2 -6.57 -3.00 8.75
N ILE A 3 -6.54 -2.24 7.68
CA ILE A 3 -6.35 -2.79 6.35
C ILE A 3 -5.04 -2.25 5.80
N TYR A 4 -4.12 -3.14 5.51
CA TYR A 4 -2.80 -2.80 4.98
C TYR A 4 -2.71 -3.21 3.52
N GLN A 5 -2.08 -2.37 2.72
CA GLN A 5 -1.77 -2.72 1.35
C GLN A 5 -0.27 -2.92 1.23
N LEU A 6 0.13 -4.01 0.60
CA LEU A 6 1.53 -4.31 0.30
C LEU A 6 1.72 -4.34 -1.20
N LEU A 7 2.79 -3.71 -1.66
CA LEU A 7 3.18 -3.79 -3.06
C LEU A 7 4.70 -3.68 -3.19
N PRO A 8 5.28 -4.26 -4.26
CA PRO A 8 6.73 -4.22 -4.41
C PRO A 8 7.28 -2.80 -4.55
N THR A 9 6.60 -1.98 -5.34
CA THR A 9 7.04 -0.61 -5.61
C THR A 9 5.84 0.32 -5.67
N LEU A 10 5.92 1.42 -4.94
CA LEU A 10 4.97 2.52 -5.10
C LEU A 10 5.66 3.58 -5.95
N ALA A 11 5.23 3.72 -7.20
CA ALA A 11 5.87 4.57 -8.18
C ALA A 11 4.92 5.63 -8.70
N PHE A 12 5.48 6.81 -9.00
CA PHE A 12 4.72 7.91 -9.58
C PHE A 12 4.26 7.53 -10.99
N GLY A 13 2.95 7.65 -11.25
CA GLY A 13 2.40 7.37 -12.57
C GLY A 13 2.20 5.90 -12.92
N ASP A 14 2.54 5.00 -12.02
CA ASP A 14 2.35 3.57 -12.23
C ASP A 14 0.89 3.18 -11.94
N ALA A 15 0.32 2.33 -12.81
CA ALA A 15 -1.10 1.98 -12.69
C ALA A 15 -1.42 1.26 -11.38
N VAL A 16 -0.59 0.29 -10.98
CA VAL A 16 -0.83 -0.45 -9.74
C VAL A 16 -0.71 0.50 -8.53
N SER A 17 0.26 1.40 -8.56
CA SER A 17 0.44 2.37 -7.50
C SER A 17 -0.74 3.34 -7.41
N ASN A 18 -1.25 3.80 -8.56
CA ASN A 18 -2.41 4.67 -8.59
C ASN A 18 -3.65 3.96 -8.04
N ASP A 19 -3.81 2.68 -8.35
CA ASP A 19 -4.91 1.89 -7.83
C ASP A 19 -4.81 1.74 -6.31
N ALA A 20 -3.62 1.51 -5.78
CA ALA A 20 -3.41 1.39 -4.34
C ALA A 20 -3.75 2.71 -3.64
N LEU A 21 -3.33 3.84 -4.20
CA LEU A 21 -3.63 5.15 -3.61
C LEU A 21 -5.13 5.46 -3.65
N ALA A 22 -5.80 5.10 -4.74
CA ALA A 22 -7.24 5.29 -4.86
C ALA A 22 -7.98 4.39 -3.87
N LEU A 23 -7.56 3.15 -3.73
CA LEU A 23 -8.17 2.21 -2.80
C LEU A 23 -7.99 2.67 -1.36
N GLU A 24 -6.85 3.26 -1.04
CA GLU A 24 -6.61 3.82 0.30
C GLU A 24 -7.69 4.84 0.66
N LYS A 25 -8.02 5.72 -0.27
CA LYS A 25 -9.05 6.73 -0.04
C LYS A 25 -10.42 6.11 0.16
N VAL A 26 -10.74 5.07 -0.60
CA VAL A 26 -12.01 4.36 -0.47
C VAL A 26 -12.10 3.70 0.90
N ILE A 27 -11.04 3.03 1.33
CA ILE A 27 -11.00 2.35 2.63
C ILE A 27 -11.17 3.37 3.75
N GLN A 28 -10.53 4.53 3.64
CA GLN A 28 -10.66 5.59 4.64
C GLN A 28 -12.10 6.12 4.70
N LYS A 29 -12.75 6.27 3.55
CA LYS A 29 -14.15 6.70 3.51
C LYS A 29 -15.08 5.69 4.16
N MET A 30 -14.72 4.42 4.13
CA MET A 30 -15.49 3.37 4.78
C MET A 30 -15.29 3.35 6.30
N GLY A 31 -14.39 4.18 6.81
CA GLY A 31 -14.16 4.30 8.25
C GLY A 31 -13.06 3.40 8.79
N TYR A 32 -12.31 2.73 7.94
CA TYR A 32 -11.22 1.86 8.37
C TYR A 32 -9.89 2.60 8.35
N LYS A 33 -9.02 2.23 9.29
CA LYS A 33 -7.64 2.68 9.27
C LYS A 33 -6.89 1.86 8.24
N THR A 34 -6.05 2.52 7.45
CA THR A 34 -5.31 1.85 6.39
C THR A 34 -3.96 2.49 6.19
N GLU A 35 -2.99 1.68 5.76
CA GLU A 35 -1.65 2.14 5.42
C GLU A 35 -1.13 1.34 4.24
N ILE A 36 -0.23 1.95 3.48
CA ILE A 36 0.43 1.30 2.35
C ILE A 36 1.88 1.04 2.72
N PHE A 37 2.35 -0.17 2.45
CA PHE A 37 3.74 -0.55 2.64
C PHE A 37 4.32 -1.05 1.33
N ALA A 38 5.56 -0.66 1.03
CA ALA A 38 6.23 -1.03 -0.20
C ALA A 38 7.71 -1.32 0.07
N GLU A 39 8.30 -2.15 -0.78
CA GLU A 39 9.73 -2.40 -0.71
C GLU A 39 10.51 -1.21 -1.26
N SER A 40 9.93 -0.51 -2.23
CA SER A 40 10.55 0.65 -2.88
C SER A 40 9.49 1.74 -3.04
N ILE A 41 9.86 2.98 -2.75
CA ILE A 41 8.95 4.12 -2.84
C ILE A 41 9.61 5.22 -3.66
N ASP A 42 8.92 5.68 -4.70
CA ASP A 42 9.42 6.74 -5.57
C ASP A 42 9.52 8.05 -4.79
N ALA A 43 10.68 8.69 -4.84
CA ALA A 43 10.92 9.94 -4.12
C ALA A 43 10.05 11.10 -4.62
N ARG A 44 9.47 10.98 -5.82
CA ARG A 44 8.57 12.01 -6.36
C ARG A 44 7.21 12.04 -5.71
N LEU A 45 6.86 11.00 -4.96
CA LEU A 45 5.58 10.96 -4.25
C LEU A 45 5.66 11.84 -2.99
N PRO A 46 4.51 12.39 -2.56
CA PRO A 46 4.49 13.16 -1.31
C PRO A 46 4.95 12.33 -0.14
N LYS A 47 5.59 12.97 0.81
CA LYS A 47 5.98 12.29 2.05
C LYS A 47 4.75 11.72 2.72
N GLY A 48 4.88 10.51 3.25
CA GLY A 48 3.78 9.85 3.94
C GLY A 48 2.82 9.11 3.03
N SER A 49 3.08 9.06 1.71
CA SER A 49 2.25 8.28 0.79
C SER A 49 2.27 6.80 1.13
N ALA A 50 3.40 6.31 1.60
CA ALA A 50 3.56 4.93 2.02
C ALA A 50 4.74 4.81 2.97
N LYS A 51 4.87 3.65 3.59
CA LYS A 51 6.00 3.33 4.45
C LYS A 51 6.74 2.15 3.86
N PHE A 52 8.03 2.02 4.18
CA PHE A 52 8.79 0.86 3.77
C PHE A 52 8.32 -0.38 4.52
N VAL A 53 8.41 -1.53 3.86
CA VAL A 53 7.90 -2.79 4.41
C VAL A 53 8.55 -3.16 5.74
N GLU A 54 9.78 -2.73 6.00
CA GLU A 54 10.46 -2.96 7.28
C GLU A 54 9.72 -2.32 8.45
N LYS A 55 8.87 -1.34 8.18
CA LYS A 55 8.08 -0.66 9.20
C LYS A 55 6.74 -1.33 9.47
N LEU A 56 6.46 -2.43 8.80
CA LEU A 56 5.19 -3.13 8.97
C LEU A 56 5.04 -3.60 10.42
N PRO A 57 3.96 -3.19 11.12
CA PRO A 57 3.79 -3.58 12.51
C PRO A 57 3.36 -5.04 12.63
N ARG A 58 3.40 -5.56 13.87
CA ARG A 58 2.84 -6.88 14.14
C ARG A 58 1.34 -6.83 13.85
N LEU A 59 0.86 -7.80 13.10
CA LEU A 59 -0.54 -7.86 12.71
C LEU A 59 -1.38 -8.58 13.76
N ASN A 60 -2.61 -8.12 13.91
CA ASN A 60 -3.63 -8.80 14.70
C ASN A 60 -4.40 -9.76 13.80
N GLU A 61 -5.11 -10.70 14.42
CA GLU A 61 -5.95 -11.66 13.69
C GLU A 61 -7.00 -10.96 12.82
N LYS A 62 -7.44 -9.79 13.24
CA LYS A 62 -8.51 -9.06 12.54
C LYS A 62 -7.98 -8.12 11.47
N ASP A 63 -6.67 -7.98 11.36
CA ASP A 63 -6.09 -7.12 10.34
C ASP A 63 -6.10 -7.82 8.99
N ILE A 64 -6.26 -7.02 7.94
CA ILE A 64 -6.33 -7.53 6.58
C ILE A 64 -5.14 -6.99 5.79
N ILE A 65 -4.49 -7.86 5.04
CA ILE A 65 -3.43 -7.47 4.13
C ILE A 65 -3.91 -7.69 2.70
N LEU A 66 -3.86 -6.63 1.90
CA LEU A 66 -4.14 -6.68 0.48
C LEU A 66 -2.80 -6.58 -0.26
N TYR A 67 -2.40 -7.65 -0.90
CA TYR A 67 -1.14 -7.70 -1.62
C TYR A 67 -1.38 -7.44 -3.10
N HIS A 68 -0.71 -6.43 -3.63
CA HIS A 68 -0.80 -6.09 -5.05
C HIS A 68 0.38 -6.69 -5.79
N LEU A 69 0.07 -7.52 -6.77
CA LEU A 69 1.10 -8.06 -7.65
C LEU A 69 1.30 -7.11 -8.81
N SER A 70 2.56 -6.83 -9.12
CA SER A 70 2.86 -6.02 -10.29
C SER A 70 2.62 -6.86 -11.54
N THR A 71 1.90 -6.29 -12.51
CA THR A 71 1.65 -6.98 -13.76
C THR A 71 2.90 -7.14 -14.59
N GLY A 72 3.90 -6.31 -14.37
CA GLY A 72 5.18 -6.42 -15.06
C GLY A 72 6.15 -7.39 -14.42
N THR A 73 5.77 -7.97 -13.29
CA THR A 73 6.65 -8.88 -12.56
C THR A 73 6.57 -10.26 -13.15
N LYS A 74 7.72 -10.84 -13.42
CA LYS A 74 7.80 -12.23 -13.82
C LYS A 74 7.69 -13.11 -12.60
N LEU A 75 6.69 -13.88 -12.55
CA LEU A 75 6.46 -14.79 -11.44
C LEU A 75 6.84 -16.20 -11.83
#